data_e641ee460ad5c6f5dd5886dbd6ff775d
#
_entry.id   e641ee460ad5c6f5dd5886dbd6ff775d
#
_cell.length_a   1.000
_cell.length_b   1.000
_cell.length_c   1.000
_cell.angle_alpha   90.00
_cell.angle_beta   90.00
_cell.angle_gamma   90.00
#
_symmetry.space_group_name_H-M   'P 1'
#
loop_
_entity.id
_entity.type
_entity.pdbx_description
1 polymer ?
#
loop_
_entity_poly.entity_id
_entity_poly.type
_entity_poly.pdbx_seq_one_letter_code
_entity_poly.pdbx_strand_id
1 'polypeptide(L)'
;GQGGMALLELDAPTTEALIADFPQVTLGIYNSPRQTVIAGPTEQIDELITRVRARGRFASRVNIEVAPHNPAMDALQPAMRSELADLTPRTPTIGIISTTYADLHTQPVFDAEHWATNMRNPVRFQQAIASAGSGADGAYHTFIEISAHPLLTQ
;
A
#
# COMPACT_ATOMS: atom_id res chain seq x y z
N GLY A 1 14.91 14.02 -3.20
CA GLY A 1 13.59 13.46 -2.94
C GLY A 1 12.89 14.24 -1.85
N GLN A 2 11.65 14.64 -2.11
CA GLN A 2 10.83 15.39 -1.14
C GLN A 2 9.80 14.49 -0.45
N GLY A 3 9.79 13.20 -0.75
CA GLY A 3 8.88 12.22 -0.19
C GLY A 3 9.59 11.01 0.42
N GLY A 4 8.88 10.25 1.23
CA GLY A 4 9.38 9.04 1.84
C GLY A 4 8.26 8.15 2.39
N MET A 5 8.66 6.97 2.80
CA MET A 5 7.78 5.99 3.46
C MET A 5 8.45 5.42 4.70
N ALA A 6 7.64 5.00 5.65
CA ALA A 6 8.12 4.28 6.83
C ALA A 6 7.21 3.11 7.20
N LEU A 7 7.81 1.98 7.53
CA LEU A 7 7.15 0.85 8.17
C LEU A 7 7.02 1.13 9.67
N LEU A 8 5.83 0.96 10.20
CA LEU A 8 5.50 1.13 11.61
C LEU A 8 4.94 -0.17 12.18
N GLU A 9 5.41 -0.58 13.35
CA GLU A 9 4.80 -1.67 14.14
C GLU A 9 3.60 -1.14 14.91
N LEU A 10 2.58 -0.74 14.17
CA LEU A 10 1.31 -0.23 14.68
C LEU A 10 0.16 -0.77 13.83
N ASP A 11 -0.99 -1.01 14.45
CA ASP A 11 -2.23 -1.29 13.73
C ASP A 11 -2.76 -0.06 12.99
N ALA A 12 -3.70 -0.24 12.08
CA ALA A 12 -4.24 0.84 11.27
C ALA A 12 -4.95 1.93 12.10
N PRO A 13 -5.83 1.61 13.06
CA PRO A 13 -6.47 2.65 13.88
C PRO A 13 -5.47 3.50 14.68
N THR A 14 -4.44 2.88 15.25
CA THR A 14 -3.39 3.60 15.99
C THR A 14 -2.57 4.49 15.05
N THR A 15 -2.25 3.99 13.85
CA THR A 15 -1.55 4.76 12.83
C THR A 15 -2.38 5.96 12.37
N GLU A 16 -3.67 5.77 12.07
CA GLU A 16 -4.58 6.85 11.66
C GLU A 16 -4.67 7.94 12.73
N ALA A 17 -4.77 7.56 14.01
CA ALA A 17 -4.75 8.52 15.11
C ALA A 17 -3.41 9.27 15.22
N LEU A 18 -2.29 8.57 15.00
CA LEU A 18 -0.95 9.17 15.06
C LEU A 18 -0.71 10.21 13.96
N ILE A 19 -1.20 9.95 12.74
CA ILE A 19 -1.01 10.84 11.59
C ILE A 19 -2.07 11.93 11.47
N ALA A 20 -3.07 11.98 12.35
CA ALA A 20 -4.17 12.95 12.28
C ALA A 20 -3.70 14.41 12.26
N ASP A 21 -2.58 14.71 12.94
CA ASP A 21 -1.98 16.05 12.96
C ASP A 21 -1.03 16.32 11.77
N PHE A 22 -0.90 15.35 10.86
CA PHE A 22 -0.01 15.41 9.69
C PHE A 22 -0.82 15.28 8.39
N PRO A 23 -1.49 16.33 7.91
CA PRO A 23 -2.45 16.23 6.80
C PRO A 23 -1.83 15.80 5.46
N GLN A 24 -0.50 15.89 5.31
CA GLN A 24 0.22 15.45 4.12
C GLN A 24 0.72 14.01 4.21
N VAL A 25 0.57 13.37 5.37
CA VAL A 25 0.93 11.96 5.58
C VAL A 25 -0.32 11.10 5.45
N THR A 26 -0.18 9.98 4.76
CA THR A 26 -1.26 9.00 4.59
C THR A 26 -0.80 7.62 5.08
N LEU A 27 -1.75 6.79 5.48
CA LEU A 27 -1.55 5.37 5.61
C LEU A 27 -1.53 4.78 4.19
N GLY A 28 -0.32 4.48 3.68
CA GLY A 28 -0.09 4.02 2.31
C GLY A 28 -0.27 2.52 2.14
N ILE A 29 0.07 1.71 3.15
CA ILE A 29 -0.05 0.25 3.07
C ILE A 29 -0.62 -0.32 4.38
N TYR A 30 -1.74 -1.03 4.28
CA TYR A 30 -2.25 -1.92 5.32
C TYR A 30 -1.54 -3.27 5.19
N ASN A 31 -0.40 -3.42 5.87
CA ASN A 31 0.52 -4.54 5.64
C ASN A 31 0.10 -5.80 6.40
N SER A 32 -0.20 -5.67 7.68
CA SER A 32 -0.66 -6.74 8.56
C SER A 32 -1.50 -6.17 9.71
N PRO A 33 -2.12 -7.01 10.57
CA PRO A 33 -2.87 -6.52 11.73
C PRO A 33 -2.07 -5.61 12.67
N ARG A 34 -0.73 -5.71 12.66
CA ARG A 34 0.16 -4.95 13.54
C ARG A 34 1.24 -4.15 12.82
N GLN A 35 1.14 -4.05 11.50
CA GLN A 35 2.10 -3.31 10.70
C GLN A 35 1.39 -2.48 9.64
N THR A 36 1.79 -1.24 9.54
CA THR A 36 1.35 -0.29 8.51
C THR A 36 2.56 0.39 7.89
N VAL A 37 2.37 0.94 6.69
CA VAL A 37 3.37 1.80 6.07
C VAL A 37 2.72 3.15 5.82
N ILE A 38 3.37 4.21 6.28
CA ILE A 38 2.98 5.59 6.02
C ILE A 38 3.78 6.19 4.88
N ALA A 39 3.18 7.14 4.16
CA ALA A 39 3.80 7.87 3.06
C ALA A 39 3.53 9.36 3.19
N GLY A 40 4.52 10.20 2.88
CA GLY A 40 4.38 11.65 2.98
C GLY A 40 5.70 12.39 2.84
N PRO A 41 5.73 13.70 3.20
CA PRO A 41 6.95 14.49 3.20
C PRO A 41 8.03 13.90 4.10
N THR A 42 9.27 13.90 3.63
CA THR A 42 10.42 13.28 4.30
C THR A 42 10.56 13.70 5.76
N GLU A 43 10.46 14.99 6.06
CA GLU A 43 10.63 15.51 7.42
C GLU A 43 9.53 15.02 8.37
N GLN A 44 8.29 14.96 7.89
CA GLN A 44 7.16 14.47 8.69
C GLN A 44 7.27 12.94 8.92
N ILE A 45 7.76 12.21 7.94
CA ILE A 45 8.04 10.76 8.10
C ILE A 45 9.10 10.53 9.16
N ASP A 46 10.20 11.31 9.17
CA ASP A 46 11.27 11.17 10.16
C ASP A 46 10.79 11.52 11.58
N GLU A 47 9.96 12.53 11.70
CA GLU A 47 9.33 12.87 12.99
C GLU A 47 8.45 11.74 13.50
N LEU A 48 7.61 11.15 12.64
CA LEU A 48 6.73 10.05 13.01
C LEU A 48 7.53 8.79 13.39
N ILE A 49 8.61 8.46 12.68
CA ILE A 49 9.52 7.38 13.08
C ILE A 49 10.03 7.61 14.51
N THR A 50 10.46 8.83 14.81
CA THR A 50 10.97 9.20 16.13
C THR A 50 9.89 9.03 17.21
N ARG A 51 8.65 9.48 16.94
CA ARG A 51 7.51 9.34 17.88
C ARG A 51 7.15 7.89 18.15
N VAL A 52 7.17 7.03 17.11
CA VAL A 52 6.86 5.60 17.25
C VAL A 52 7.94 4.89 18.07
N ARG A 53 9.21 5.16 17.78
CA ARG A 53 10.35 4.61 18.54
C ARG A 53 10.33 5.05 20.00
N ALA A 54 9.95 6.28 20.29
CA ALA A 54 9.80 6.78 21.66
C ALA A 54 8.69 6.05 22.45
N ARG A 55 7.75 5.40 21.78
CA ARG A 55 6.73 4.52 22.37
C ARG A 55 7.19 3.06 22.55
N GLY A 56 8.46 2.77 22.29
CA GLY A 56 9.01 1.42 22.36
C GLY A 56 8.56 0.50 21.21
N ARG A 57 8.09 1.06 20.09
CA ARG A 57 7.66 0.29 18.92
C ARG A 57 8.67 0.41 17.79
N PHE A 58 8.70 -0.61 16.94
CA PHE A 58 9.57 -0.60 15.77
C PHE A 58 9.05 0.39 14.71
N ALA A 59 9.95 1.16 14.16
CA ALA A 59 9.72 2.00 12.99
C ALA A 59 11.01 2.10 12.16
N SER A 60 10.88 1.98 10.85
CA SER A 60 12.03 2.06 9.93
C SER A 60 11.64 2.77 8.65
N ARG A 61 12.54 3.61 8.14
CA ARG A 61 12.38 4.20 6.82
C ARG A 61 12.49 3.11 5.75
N VAL A 62 11.60 3.16 4.76
CA VAL A 62 11.73 2.37 3.54
C VAL A 62 12.76 3.08 2.64
N ASN A 63 13.63 2.31 1.99
CA ASN A 63 14.67 2.85 1.10
C ASN A 63 14.07 3.32 -0.24
N ILE A 64 13.31 4.41 -0.19
CA ILE A 64 12.64 5.05 -1.32
C ILE A 64 12.59 6.57 -1.09
N GLU A 65 12.76 7.36 -2.14
CA GLU A 65 12.78 8.82 -2.09
C GLU A 65 11.52 9.49 -2.66
N VAL A 66 10.44 8.73 -2.76
CA VAL A 66 9.12 9.18 -3.21
C VAL A 66 8.06 8.72 -2.21
N ALA A 67 6.87 9.26 -2.30
CA ALA A 67 5.74 8.89 -1.46
C ALA A 67 4.60 8.30 -2.33
N PRO A 68 4.72 7.07 -2.87
CA PRO A 68 3.60 6.42 -3.50
C PRO A 68 2.48 6.18 -2.49
N HIS A 69 1.29 5.91 -3.00
CA HIS A 69 0.08 5.69 -2.18
C HIS A 69 -0.29 6.91 -1.30
N ASN A 70 0.00 8.11 -1.81
CA ASN A 70 -0.19 9.40 -1.16
C ASN A 70 -0.73 10.43 -2.17
N PRO A 71 -1.48 11.47 -1.76
CA PRO A 71 -1.92 12.55 -2.64
C PRO A 71 -0.82 13.24 -3.45
N ALA A 72 0.44 13.18 -3.03
CA ALA A 72 1.56 13.68 -3.82
C ALA A 72 1.66 13.03 -5.22
N MET A 73 1.06 11.86 -5.42
CA MET A 73 1.02 11.17 -6.72
C MET A 73 -0.05 11.72 -7.67
N ASP A 74 -0.97 12.54 -7.21
CA ASP A 74 -2.07 13.08 -8.04
C ASP A 74 -1.53 13.82 -9.28
N ALA A 75 -0.43 14.57 -9.11
CA ALA A 75 0.20 15.31 -10.20
C ALA A 75 0.84 14.41 -11.28
N LEU A 76 1.16 13.15 -10.95
CA LEU A 76 1.80 12.21 -11.86
C LEU A 76 0.79 11.32 -12.60
N GLN A 77 -0.44 11.22 -12.11
CA GLN A 77 -1.45 10.36 -12.71
C GLN A 77 -1.77 10.67 -14.17
N PRO A 78 -1.89 11.96 -14.61
CA PRO A 78 -2.14 12.28 -16.02
C PRO A 78 -1.04 11.79 -16.94
N ALA A 79 0.23 11.95 -16.55
CA ALA A 79 1.37 11.49 -17.32
C ALA A 79 1.36 9.95 -17.42
N MET A 80 1.13 9.24 -16.32
CA MET A 80 1.03 7.78 -16.31
C MET A 80 -0.09 7.28 -17.21
N ARG A 81 -1.28 7.90 -17.19
CA ARG A 81 -2.37 7.55 -18.10
C ARG A 81 -1.99 7.74 -19.57
N SER A 82 -1.28 8.82 -19.87
CA SER A 82 -0.82 9.10 -21.24
C SER A 82 0.22 8.10 -21.72
N GLU A 83 1.21 7.80 -20.90
CA GLU A 83 2.29 6.85 -21.24
C GLU A 83 1.79 5.41 -21.41
N LEU A 84 0.72 5.05 -20.70
CA LEU A 84 0.13 3.72 -20.72
C LEU A 84 -1.14 3.62 -21.58
N ALA A 85 -1.48 4.65 -22.37
CA ALA A 85 -2.74 4.72 -23.12
C ALA A 85 -2.94 3.56 -24.12
N ASP A 86 -1.84 3.00 -24.63
CA ASP A 86 -1.87 1.90 -25.61
C ASP A 86 -2.00 0.50 -24.98
N LEU A 87 -2.11 0.42 -23.64
CA LEU A 87 -2.31 -0.87 -22.98
C LEU A 87 -3.68 -1.47 -23.33
N THR A 88 -3.64 -2.68 -23.85
CA THR A 88 -4.83 -3.51 -24.15
C THR A 88 -4.86 -4.74 -23.26
N PRO A 89 -5.32 -4.61 -22.02
CA PRO A 89 -5.31 -5.71 -21.06
C PRO A 89 -6.27 -6.83 -21.49
N ARG A 90 -5.90 -8.07 -21.16
CA ARG A 90 -6.78 -9.21 -21.31
C ARG A 90 -7.48 -9.51 -20.00
N THR A 91 -8.69 -10.03 -20.08
CA THR A 91 -9.37 -10.56 -18.89
C THR A 91 -8.53 -11.68 -18.27
N PRO A 92 -8.22 -11.62 -16.97
CA PRO A 92 -7.51 -12.68 -16.28
C PRO A 92 -8.28 -14.01 -16.35
N THR A 93 -7.58 -15.11 -16.58
CA THR A 93 -8.14 -16.48 -16.55
C THR A 93 -8.07 -17.12 -15.17
N ILE A 94 -7.30 -16.52 -14.26
CA ILE A 94 -7.17 -16.92 -12.85
C ILE A 94 -7.74 -15.79 -12.00
N GLY A 95 -8.48 -16.12 -10.96
CA GLY A 95 -9.04 -15.13 -10.03
C GLY A 95 -7.95 -14.26 -9.41
N ILE A 96 -8.18 -12.95 -9.35
CA ILE A 96 -7.26 -11.97 -8.78
C ILE A 96 -8.01 -11.12 -7.77
N ILE A 97 -7.45 -10.97 -6.58
CA ILE A 97 -7.86 -9.98 -5.59
C ILE A 97 -6.88 -8.82 -5.67
N SER A 98 -7.35 -7.66 -6.15
CA SER A 98 -6.52 -6.46 -6.22
C SER A 98 -6.48 -5.77 -4.86
N THR A 99 -5.28 -5.35 -4.43
CA THR A 99 -5.10 -4.53 -3.22
C THR A 99 -5.36 -3.04 -3.47
N THR A 100 -5.65 -2.64 -4.70
CA THR A 100 -5.80 -1.24 -5.14
C THR A 100 -7.15 -0.64 -4.74
N TYR A 101 -8.21 -1.45 -4.68
CA TYR A 101 -9.58 -0.99 -4.48
C TYR A 101 -10.07 -1.24 -3.05
N ALA A 102 -10.95 -0.36 -2.57
CA ALA A 102 -11.58 -0.52 -1.25
C ALA A 102 -12.52 -1.74 -1.23
N ASP A 103 -13.26 -1.98 -2.31
CA ASP A 103 -14.01 -3.20 -2.52
C ASP A 103 -13.11 -4.26 -3.15
N LEU A 104 -12.77 -5.29 -2.38
CA LEU A 104 -11.92 -6.40 -2.81
C LEU A 104 -12.57 -7.32 -3.85
N HIS A 105 -13.89 -7.20 -4.08
CA HIS A 105 -14.60 -7.91 -5.15
C HIS A 105 -14.51 -7.21 -6.50
N THR A 106 -13.97 -5.98 -6.54
CA THR A 106 -13.72 -5.26 -7.79
C THR A 106 -12.76 -6.07 -8.67
N GLN A 107 -13.23 -6.48 -9.85
CA GLN A 107 -12.37 -7.15 -10.82
C GLN A 107 -11.45 -6.12 -11.48
N PRO A 108 -10.13 -6.27 -11.38
CA PRO A 108 -9.20 -5.30 -11.94
C PRO A 108 -9.16 -5.42 -13.48
N VAL A 109 -9.18 -4.27 -14.13
CA VAL A 109 -8.82 -4.14 -15.56
C VAL A 109 -7.46 -3.46 -15.59
N PHE A 110 -6.41 -4.15 -16.01
CA PHE A 110 -5.02 -3.68 -15.92
C PHE A 110 -4.66 -2.68 -17.03
N ASP A 111 -5.51 -1.68 -17.22
CA ASP A 111 -5.34 -0.57 -18.16
C ASP A 111 -4.58 0.61 -17.52
N ALA A 112 -4.45 1.70 -18.27
CA ALA A 112 -3.77 2.91 -17.80
C ALA A 112 -4.42 3.50 -16.54
N GLU A 113 -5.76 3.44 -16.44
CA GLU A 113 -6.48 3.94 -15.28
C GLU A 113 -6.19 3.10 -14.02
N HIS A 114 -6.14 1.77 -14.16
CA HIS A 114 -5.77 0.90 -13.06
C HIS A 114 -4.40 1.25 -12.48
N TRP A 115 -3.40 1.43 -13.35
CA TRP A 115 -2.04 1.71 -12.88
C TRP A 115 -1.89 3.09 -12.27
N ALA A 116 -2.58 4.10 -12.80
CA ALA A 116 -2.64 5.43 -12.19
C ALA A 116 -3.32 5.39 -10.82
N THR A 117 -4.41 4.64 -10.69
CA THR A 117 -5.12 4.43 -9.43
C THR A 117 -4.27 3.64 -8.43
N ASN A 118 -3.58 2.59 -8.88
CA ASN A 118 -2.69 1.78 -8.04
C ASN A 118 -1.55 2.62 -7.43
N MET A 119 -0.93 3.48 -8.22
CA MET A 119 0.14 4.37 -7.72
C MET A 119 -0.35 5.30 -6.61
N ARG A 120 -1.61 5.70 -6.65
CA ARG A 120 -2.21 6.70 -5.75
C ARG A 120 -2.89 6.12 -4.52
N ASN A 121 -3.64 5.02 -4.70
CA ASN A 121 -4.47 4.45 -3.64
C ASN A 121 -3.64 3.70 -2.59
N PRO A 122 -4.13 3.61 -1.34
CA PRO A 122 -3.54 2.74 -0.34
C PRO A 122 -3.55 1.27 -0.79
N VAL A 123 -2.51 0.53 -0.42
CA VAL A 123 -2.40 -0.91 -0.65
C VAL A 123 -3.10 -1.65 0.50
N ARG A 124 -4.13 -2.42 0.19
CA ARG A 124 -4.96 -3.17 1.15
C ARG A 124 -4.54 -4.64 1.23
N PHE A 125 -3.25 -4.87 1.52
CA PHE A 125 -2.68 -6.22 1.51
C PHE A 125 -3.28 -7.11 2.59
N GLN A 126 -3.38 -6.61 3.83
CA GLN A 126 -3.97 -7.36 4.95
C GLN A 126 -5.41 -7.82 4.63
N GLN A 127 -6.23 -6.93 4.09
CA GLN A 127 -7.62 -7.23 3.76
C GLN A 127 -7.72 -8.26 2.62
N ALA A 128 -6.84 -8.14 1.61
CA ALA A 128 -6.80 -9.08 0.49
C ALA A 128 -6.41 -10.49 0.95
N ILE A 129 -5.40 -10.62 1.80
CA ILE A 129 -4.98 -11.92 2.36
C ILE A 129 -6.08 -12.51 3.26
N ALA A 130 -6.72 -11.71 4.09
CA ALA A 130 -7.84 -12.17 4.92
C ALA A 130 -9.02 -12.67 4.07
N SER A 131 -9.35 -11.95 2.98
CA SER A 131 -10.38 -12.36 2.03
C SER A 131 -10.03 -13.67 1.32
N ALA A 132 -8.79 -13.82 0.85
CA ALA A 132 -8.31 -15.06 0.23
C ALA A 132 -8.35 -16.24 1.20
N GLY A 133 -8.06 -16.03 2.48
CA GLY A 133 -8.08 -17.06 3.52
C GLY A 133 -9.48 -17.50 3.98
N SER A 134 -10.52 -16.72 3.67
CA SER A 134 -11.90 -16.94 4.14
C SER A 134 -12.89 -17.34 3.04
N GLY A 135 -12.41 -17.74 1.85
CA GLY A 135 -13.25 -18.07 0.70
C GLY A 135 -14.26 -19.19 0.96
N ALA A 136 -15.42 -19.16 0.25
CA ALA A 136 -16.53 -20.09 0.41
C ALA A 136 -16.17 -21.56 0.08
N ASP A 137 -15.11 -21.79 -0.70
CA ASP A 137 -14.64 -23.11 -1.13
C ASP A 137 -13.60 -23.73 -0.16
N GLY A 138 -13.48 -23.19 1.03
CA GLY A 138 -12.47 -23.56 2.02
C GLY A 138 -11.31 -22.54 2.07
N ALA A 139 -10.75 -22.37 3.26
CA ALA A 139 -9.63 -21.46 3.43
C ALA A 139 -8.40 -21.96 2.66
N TYR A 140 -7.74 -21.08 1.92
CA TYR A 140 -6.42 -21.38 1.38
C TYR A 140 -5.42 -21.54 2.52
N HIS A 141 -4.66 -22.63 2.54
CA HIS A 141 -3.71 -22.94 3.60
C HIS A 141 -2.25 -22.71 3.19
N THR A 142 -2.02 -22.49 1.89
CA THR A 142 -0.68 -22.28 1.34
C THR A 142 -0.66 -21.00 0.51
N PHE A 143 0.26 -20.11 0.87
CA PHE A 143 0.53 -18.88 0.12
C PHE A 143 1.94 -18.96 -0.45
N ILE A 144 2.11 -18.54 -1.68
CA ILE A 144 3.40 -18.50 -2.37
C ILE A 144 3.69 -17.04 -2.69
N GLU A 145 4.79 -16.52 -2.14
CA GLU A 145 5.26 -15.18 -2.48
C GLU A 145 6.03 -15.24 -3.80
N ILE A 146 5.64 -14.38 -4.75
CA ILE A 146 6.34 -14.19 -6.02
C ILE A 146 6.88 -12.76 -6.03
N SER A 147 8.12 -12.58 -5.62
CA SER A 147 8.80 -11.29 -5.55
C SER A 147 10.30 -11.45 -5.79
N ALA A 148 10.99 -10.36 -6.11
CA ALA A 148 12.45 -10.38 -6.34
C ALA A 148 13.24 -10.68 -5.06
N HIS A 149 12.70 -10.30 -3.91
CA HIS A 149 13.27 -10.54 -2.58
C HIS A 149 12.16 -10.96 -1.63
N PRO A 150 12.41 -11.85 -0.65
CA PRO A 150 11.39 -12.22 0.33
C PRO A 150 11.04 -11.01 1.18
N LEU A 151 9.77 -10.66 1.19
CA LEU A 151 9.19 -9.55 1.95
C LEU A 151 8.32 -10.04 3.12
N LEU A 152 7.72 -11.23 2.98
CA LEU A 152 6.69 -11.76 3.86
C LEU A 152 7.17 -12.94 4.70
N THR A 153 8.32 -13.53 4.36
CA THR A 153 8.86 -14.77 4.97
C THR A 153 10.07 -14.51 5.86
N GLN A 154 10.27 -13.26 6.31
CA GLN A 154 11.35 -12.88 7.22
C GLN A 154 10.98 -13.09 8.68
#